data_6e9f338d165be6ce253ba2669b9480e8
#
_entry.id   6e9f338d165be6ce253ba2669b9480e8
#
_cell.length_a   1.000
_cell.length_b   1.000
_cell.length_c   1.000
_cell.angle_alpha   90.00
_cell.angle_beta   90.00
_cell.angle_gamma   90.00
#
_symmetry.space_group_name_H-M   'P 1'
#
loop_
_entity.id
_entity.type
_entity.pdbx_description
1 polymer ?
#
loop_
_entity_poly.entity_id
_entity_poly.type
_entity_poly.pdbx_seq_one_letter_code
_entity_poly.pdbx_strand_id
1 'polypeptide(L)'
;FAGLALGEAGLWPLEAFDRAITDAVPALRTETLNLLMLAVTALGNTRFLVFVAFTTVLALLAAKAWREALLFGTAFTLMPLIVKFLKMTIARPRPTVDLYGGVESFSFPSGHATNSALIYGALALLALAVFRKLPGRLLALAFGVLAIMIAVSRIYLGAHWPSDTLAGLALASLMLTCVSAIQDELRLPEAARFVPVVLILITAAFPLYLLIALPEARELYTALHPE
;
A
#
# COMPACT_ATOMS: atom_id res chain seq x y z
N PHE A 1 -16.09 15.98 -12.57
CA PHE A 1 -17.44 16.56 -12.47
C PHE A 1 -18.49 15.53 -12.01
N ALA A 2 -18.56 14.33 -12.61
CA ALA A 2 -19.53 13.31 -12.19
C ALA A 2 -19.31 12.83 -10.74
N GLY A 3 -18.06 12.71 -10.27
CA GLY A 3 -17.74 12.28 -8.91
C GLY A 3 -18.18 13.27 -7.82
N LEU A 4 -18.06 14.59 -8.08
CA LEU A 4 -18.55 15.63 -7.18
C LEU A 4 -20.08 15.60 -7.07
N ALA A 5 -20.79 15.50 -8.20
CA ALA A 5 -22.24 15.41 -8.24
C ALA A 5 -22.77 14.16 -7.51
N LEU A 6 -22.10 13.02 -7.62
CA LEU A 6 -22.47 11.79 -6.91
C LEU A 6 -22.24 11.90 -5.40
N GLY A 7 -21.14 12.58 -4.99
CA GLY A 7 -20.84 12.81 -3.56
C GLY A 7 -21.82 13.78 -2.88
N GLU A 8 -22.15 14.88 -3.54
CA GLU A 8 -23.11 15.87 -3.01
C GLU A 8 -24.54 15.32 -2.91
N ALA A 9 -24.92 14.39 -3.79
CA ALA A 9 -26.23 13.75 -3.77
C ALA A 9 -26.36 12.58 -2.79
N GLY A 10 -25.28 12.24 -2.01
CA GLY A 10 -25.29 11.07 -1.11
C GLY A 10 -25.42 9.73 -1.86
N LEU A 11 -25.00 9.70 -3.12
CA LEU A 11 -25.19 8.54 -4.01
C LEU A 11 -24.03 7.53 -3.99
N TRP A 12 -23.09 7.66 -3.04
CA TRP A 12 -22.06 6.62 -2.87
C TRP A 12 -22.68 5.37 -2.25
N PRO A 13 -22.69 4.21 -2.93
CA PRO A 13 -23.39 3.01 -2.47
C PRO A 13 -22.95 2.52 -1.09
N LEU A 14 -21.72 2.87 -0.67
CA LEU A 14 -21.11 2.42 0.59
C LEU A 14 -20.98 3.55 1.62
N GLU A 15 -21.66 4.67 1.45
CA GLU A 15 -21.51 5.83 2.34
C GLU A 15 -21.91 5.51 3.80
N ALA A 16 -23.00 4.79 4.00
CA ALA A 16 -23.41 4.38 5.36
C ALA A 16 -22.38 3.46 6.03
N PHE A 17 -21.80 2.53 5.27
CA PHE A 17 -20.71 1.66 5.75
C PHE A 17 -19.46 2.49 6.07
N ASP A 18 -19.07 3.40 5.19
CA ASP A 18 -17.91 4.25 5.36
C ASP A 18 -18.03 5.13 6.61
N ARG A 19 -19.19 5.80 6.78
CA ARG A 19 -19.47 6.64 7.94
C ARG A 19 -19.51 5.84 9.23
N ALA A 20 -20.20 4.71 9.26
CA ALA A 20 -20.31 3.88 10.48
C ALA A 20 -18.93 3.49 11.03
N ILE A 21 -17.97 3.17 10.18
CA ILE A 21 -16.59 2.84 10.59
C ILE A 21 -15.80 4.10 10.95
N THR A 22 -15.85 5.13 10.10
CA THR A 22 -15.04 6.33 10.29
C THR A 22 -15.44 7.09 11.56
N ASP A 23 -16.73 7.15 11.88
CA ASP A 23 -17.26 7.83 13.07
C ASP A 23 -16.91 7.08 14.37
N ALA A 24 -16.64 5.77 14.30
CA ALA A 24 -16.20 4.97 15.45
C ALA A 24 -14.69 5.11 15.75
N VAL A 25 -13.87 5.49 14.76
CA VAL A 25 -12.41 5.56 14.91
C VAL A 25 -11.95 6.51 16.02
N PRO A 26 -12.50 7.73 16.21
CA PRO A 26 -12.05 8.65 17.24
C PRO A 26 -12.07 8.05 18.65
N ALA A 27 -13.06 7.18 18.94
CA ALA A 27 -13.18 6.51 20.24
C ALA A 27 -12.05 5.49 20.52
N LEU A 28 -11.33 5.06 19.49
CA LEU A 28 -10.23 4.10 19.59
C LEU A 28 -8.85 4.79 19.72
N ARG A 29 -8.79 6.12 19.62
CA ARG A 29 -7.52 6.85 19.61
C ARG A 29 -6.85 6.83 20.97
N THR A 30 -5.60 6.39 20.99
CA THR A 30 -4.68 6.47 22.12
C THR A 30 -3.31 6.88 21.60
N GLU A 31 -2.47 7.50 22.44
CA GLU A 31 -1.12 7.91 22.02
C GLU A 31 -0.32 6.74 21.45
N THR A 32 -0.35 5.59 22.12
CA THR A 32 0.36 4.37 21.68
C THR A 32 -0.15 3.88 20.32
N LEU A 33 -1.48 3.84 20.14
CA LEU A 33 -2.08 3.36 18.89
C LEU A 33 -1.83 4.37 17.76
N ASN A 34 -1.84 5.68 18.03
CA ASN A 34 -1.48 6.72 17.09
C ASN A 34 -0.05 6.51 16.57
N LEU A 35 0.92 6.33 17.47
CA LEU A 35 2.32 6.08 17.10
C LEU A 35 2.48 4.78 16.29
N LEU A 36 1.79 3.72 16.69
CA LEU A 36 1.80 2.46 15.94
C LEU A 36 1.25 2.64 14.52
N MET A 37 0.11 3.33 14.37
CA MET A 37 -0.51 3.54 13.06
C MET A 37 0.32 4.48 12.18
N LEU A 38 1.00 5.47 12.76
CA LEU A 38 1.97 6.32 12.06
C LEU A 38 3.19 5.51 11.59
N ALA A 39 3.73 4.63 12.43
CA ALA A 39 4.84 3.75 12.04
C ALA A 39 4.43 2.77 10.93
N VAL A 40 3.24 2.18 11.04
CA VAL A 40 2.70 1.26 10.04
C VAL A 40 2.44 1.98 8.70
N THR A 41 1.82 3.17 8.73
CA THR A 41 1.55 3.92 7.49
C THR A 41 2.84 4.37 6.80
N ALA A 42 3.91 4.61 7.55
CA ALA A 42 5.22 4.98 7.00
C ALA A 42 5.78 3.89 6.06
N LEU A 43 5.51 2.61 6.34
CA LEU A 43 5.86 1.49 5.45
C LEU A 43 5.09 1.52 4.12
N GLY A 44 3.94 2.20 4.08
CA GLY A 44 3.16 2.44 2.87
C GLY A 44 3.48 3.76 2.16
N ASN A 45 4.42 4.54 2.68
CA ASN A 45 4.81 5.81 2.07
C ASN A 45 5.49 5.59 0.72
N THR A 46 5.21 6.46 -0.24
CA THR A 46 5.73 6.35 -1.61
C THR A 46 7.25 6.26 -1.65
N ARG A 47 7.98 7.05 -0.84
CA ARG A 47 9.45 7.02 -0.80
C ARG A 47 9.97 5.62 -0.41
N PHE A 48 9.38 5.01 0.62
CA PHE A 48 9.77 3.68 1.07
C PHE A 48 9.36 2.58 0.06
N LEU A 49 8.15 2.66 -0.48
CA LEU A 49 7.67 1.72 -1.49
C LEU A 49 8.49 1.76 -2.78
N VAL A 50 8.91 2.95 -3.23
CA VAL A 50 9.81 3.09 -4.38
C VAL A 50 11.16 2.42 -4.09
N PHE A 51 11.72 2.61 -2.89
CA PHE A 51 12.95 1.92 -2.48
C PHE A 51 12.78 0.39 -2.51
N VAL A 52 11.70 -0.14 -1.96
CA VAL A 52 11.40 -1.58 -1.95
C VAL A 52 11.23 -2.12 -3.36
N ALA A 53 10.43 -1.44 -4.20
CA ALA A 53 10.19 -1.82 -5.59
C ALA A 53 11.48 -1.82 -6.41
N PHE A 54 12.28 -0.75 -6.30
CA PHE A 54 13.54 -0.61 -7.01
C PHE A 54 14.55 -1.70 -6.59
N THR A 55 14.71 -1.92 -5.29
CA THR A 55 15.60 -2.96 -4.75
C THR A 55 15.16 -4.35 -5.23
N THR A 56 13.85 -4.61 -5.28
CA THR A 56 13.29 -5.88 -5.78
C THR A 56 13.63 -6.08 -7.26
N VAL A 57 13.38 -5.08 -8.10
CA VAL A 57 13.69 -5.15 -9.53
C VAL A 57 15.19 -5.32 -9.77
N LEU A 58 16.04 -4.59 -9.06
CA LEU A 58 17.49 -4.72 -9.17
C LEU A 58 17.97 -6.12 -8.78
N ALA A 59 17.41 -6.71 -7.71
CA ALA A 59 17.75 -8.05 -7.30
C ALA A 59 17.37 -9.10 -8.36
N LEU A 60 16.21 -8.96 -8.99
CA LEU A 60 15.79 -9.82 -10.09
C LEU A 60 16.71 -9.68 -11.31
N LEU A 61 17.11 -8.44 -11.64
CA LEU A 61 18.08 -8.20 -12.72
C LEU A 61 19.46 -8.81 -12.41
N ALA A 62 19.96 -8.65 -11.19
CA ALA A 62 21.22 -9.26 -10.74
C ALA A 62 21.18 -10.78 -10.79
N ALA A 63 19.99 -11.36 -10.54
CA ALA A 63 19.72 -12.78 -10.68
C ALA A 63 19.55 -13.27 -12.14
N LYS A 64 19.64 -12.35 -13.12
CA LYS A 64 19.35 -12.61 -14.53
C LYS A 64 17.89 -13.05 -14.81
N ALA A 65 16.97 -12.75 -13.90
CA ALA A 65 15.55 -12.99 -14.00
C ALA A 65 14.88 -11.81 -14.74
N TRP A 66 15.25 -11.59 -16.01
CA TRP A 66 14.85 -10.42 -16.81
C TRP A 66 13.34 -10.32 -17.03
N ARG A 67 12.70 -11.46 -17.22
CA ARG A 67 11.25 -11.53 -17.46
C ARG A 67 10.47 -11.12 -16.22
N GLU A 68 10.87 -11.64 -15.07
CA GLU A 68 10.30 -11.32 -13.76
C GLU A 68 10.56 -9.86 -13.40
N ALA A 69 11.78 -9.36 -13.66
CA ALA A 69 12.13 -7.97 -13.45
C ALA A 69 11.25 -7.03 -14.31
N LEU A 70 11.01 -7.39 -15.56
CA LEU A 70 10.16 -6.63 -16.47
C LEU A 70 8.69 -6.70 -15.99
N LEU A 71 8.21 -7.88 -15.63
CA LEU A 71 6.83 -8.10 -15.17
C LEU A 71 6.51 -7.29 -13.91
N PHE A 72 7.32 -7.46 -12.86
CA PHE A 72 7.14 -6.71 -11.60
C PHE A 72 7.41 -5.22 -11.78
N GLY A 73 8.45 -4.84 -12.54
CA GLY A 73 8.75 -3.44 -12.82
C GLY A 73 7.62 -2.73 -13.56
N THR A 74 7.01 -3.41 -14.52
CA THR A 74 5.81 -2.90 -15.23
C THR A 74 4.64 -2.75 -14.27
N ALA A 75 4.33 -3.76 -13.45
CA ALA A 75 3.24 -3.71 -12.48
C ALA A 75 3.44 -2.56 -11.46
N PHE A 76 4.65 -2.39 -10.92
CA PHE A 76 4.99 -1.34 -9.96
C PHE A 76 4.92 0.07 -10.56
N THR A 77 5.17 0.22 -11.85
CA THR A 77 5.06 1.50 -12.56
C THR A 77 3.62 1.80 -12.99
N LEU A 78 2.92 0.80 -13.49
CA LEU A 78 1.57 0.95 -14.02
C LEU A 78 0.54 1.22 -12.91
N MET A 79 0.67 0.58 -11.75
CA MET A 79 -0.31 0.71 -10.68
C MET A 79 -0.47 2.14 -10.15
N PRO A 80 0.59 2.90 -9.82
CA PRO A 80 0.45 4.30 -9.43
C PRO A 80 -0.22 5.16 -10.51
N LEU A 81 0.01 4.87 -11.79
CA LEU A 81 -0.64 5.57 -12.90
C LEU A 81 -2.14 5.26 -12.96
N ILE A 82 -2.54 4.00 -12.77
CA ILE A 82 -3.94 3.59 -12.68
C ILE A 82 -4.62 4.29 -11.49
N VAL A 83 -3.99 4.27 -10.31
CA VAL A 83 -4.50 4.96 -9.11
C VAL A 83 -4.69 6.45 -9.39
N LYS A 84 -3.70 7.11 -9.99
CA LYS A 84 -3.79 8.53 -10.35
C LYS A 84 -4.93 8.80 -11.33
N PHE A 85 -5.07 7.97 -12.36
CA PHE A 85 -6.16 8.07 -13.33
C PHE A 85 -7.53 7.94 -12.65
N LEU A 86 -7.72 6.91 -11.82
CA LEU A 86 -8.96 6.70 -11.08
C LEU A 86 -9.27 7.86 -10.12
N LYS A 87 -8.27 8.41 -9.42
CA LYS A 87 -8.44 9.59 -8.57
C LYS A 87 -8.99 10.77 -9.34
N MET A 88 -8.41 11.08 -10.50
CA MET A 88 -8.85 12.20 -11.34
C MET A 88 -10.24 11.98 -11.93
N THR A 89 -10.60 10.74 -12.27
CA THR A 89 -11.88 10.41 -12.90
C THR A 89 -13.01 10.39 -11.88
N ILE A 90 -12.78 9.80 -10.70
CA ILE A 90 -13.81 9.62 -9.67
C ILE A 90 -13.92 10.87 -8.78
N ALA A 91 -12.81 11.54 -8.49
CA ALA A 91 -12.72 12.78 -7.75
C ALA A 91 -13.46 12.76 -6.38
N ARG A 92 -13.43 11.63 -5.67
CA ARG A 92 -14.11 11.47 -4.39
C ARG A 92 -13.42 12.30 -3.29
N PRO A 93 -14.18 13.10 -2.48
CA PRO A 93 -13.60 13.83 -1.36
C PRO A 93 -13.13 12.91 -0.24
N ARG A 94 -12.17 13.38 0.57
CA ARG A 94 -11.66 12.64 1.74
C ARG A 94 -12.55 12.81 2.96
N PRO A 95 -12.43 11.92 3.98
CA PRO A 95 -13.09 12.11 5.28
C PRO A 95 -12.68 13.40 5.98
N THR A 96 -11.39 13.74 5.93
CA THR A 96 -10.82 14.99 6.46
C THR A 96 -10.28 15.82 5.30
N VAL A 97 -10.80 17.05 5.13
CA VAL A 97 -10.71 17.80 3.88
C VAL A 97 -9.35 18.49 3.64
N ASP A 98 -8.60 18.87 4.68
CA ASP A 98 -7.58 19.92 4.54
C ASP A 98 -6.12 19.48 4.40
N LEU A 99 -5.85 18.17 4.15
CA LEU A 99 -4.50 17.63 4.26
C LEU A 99 -3.70 17.52 2.98
N TYR A 100 -4.38 17.48 1.86
CA TYR A 100 -3.76 17.11 0.59
C TYR A 100 -4.19 18.07 -0.52
N GLY A 101 -3.22 18.55 -1.31
CA GLY A 101 -3.46 19.42 -2.46
C GLY A 101 -3.48 18.66 -3.80
N GLY A 102 -4.11 19.25 -4.81
CA GLY A 102 -4.10 18.70 -6.17
C GLY A 102 -4.78 17.34 -6.28
N VAL A 103 -4.22 16.43 -7.08
CA VAL A 103 -4.76 15.06 -7.28
C VAL A 103 -4.79 14.24 -5.98
N GLU A 104 -3.92 14.54 -5.05
CA GLU A 104 -3.87 13.85 -3.76
C GLU A 104 -5.00 14.27 -2.82
N SER A 105 -5.73 15.34 -3.11
CA SER A 105 -6.96 15.69 -2.38
C SER A 105 -8.08 14.66 -2.58
N PHE A 106 -8.05 13.89 -3.68
CA PHE A 106 -9.03 12.85 -3.94
C PHE A 106 -8.72 11.57 -3.16
N SER A 107 -9.77 10.95 -2.64
CA SER A 107 -9.63 9.80 -1.73
C SER A 107 -9.59 8.46 -2.47
N PHE A 108 -10.37 8.27 -3.53
CA PHE A 108 -10.58 6.97 -4.16
C PHE A 108 -9.70 6.73 -5.40
N PRO A 109 -9.05 5.56 -5.51
CA PRO A 109 -8.78 4.60 -4.45
C PRO A 109 -7.61 5.03 -3.55
N SER A 110 -7.40 4.34 -2.42
CA SER A 110 -6.28 4.60 -1.53
C SER A 110 -4.94 4.19 -2.15
N GLY A 111 -4.10 5.17 -2.48
CA GLY A 111 -2.78 4.90 -3.07
C GLY A 111 -1.84 4.12 -2.13
N HIS A 112 -1.84 4.43 -0.82
CA HIS A 112 -1.07 3.66 0.17
C HIS A 112 -1.52 2.20 0.22
N ALA A 113 -2.83 1.94 0.33
CA ALA A 113 -3.35 0.58 0.37
C ALA A 113 -3.05 -0.18 -0.92
N THR A 114 -3.29 0.43 -2.09
CA THR A 114 -3.09 -0.21 -3.40
C THR A 114 -1.62 -0.55 -3.65
N ASN A 115 -0.73 0.44 -3.52
CA ASN A 115 0.67 0.24 -3.85
C ASN A 115 1.38 -0.66 -2.82
N SER A 116 1.02 -0.56 -1.53
CA SER A 116 1.55 -1.47 -0.51
C SER A 116 1.10 -2.90 -0.75
N ALA A 117 -0.19 -3.13 -1.02
CA ALA A 117 -0.71 -4.46 -1.29
C ALA A 117 -0.07 -5.08 -2.54
N LEU A 118 0.18 -4.29 -3.59
CA LEU A 118 0.88 -4.77 -4.77
C LEU A 118 2.33 -5.14 -4.46
N ILE A 119 3.09 -4.25 -3.84
CA ILE A 119 4.54 -4.44 -3.63
C ILE A 119 4.79 -5.55 -2.59
N TYR A 120 4.12 -5.50 -1.43
CA TYR A 120 4.26 -6.55 -0.42
C TYR A 120 3.65 -7.89 -0.88
N GLY A 121 2.57 -7.85 -1.66
CA GLY A 121 2.02 -9.05 -2.30
C GLY A 121 2.98 -9.66 -3.31
N ALA A 122 3.69 -8.87 -4.10
CA ALA A 122 4.76 -9.35 -4.98
C ALA A 122 5.89 -10.00 -4.18
N LEU A 123 6.32 -9.39 -3.06
CA LEU A 123 7.30 -10.00 -2.15
C LEU A 123 6.79 -11.32 -1.54
N ALA A 124 5.49 -11.41 -1.25
CA ALA A 124 4.86 -12.65 -0.80
C ALA A 124 4.93 -13.75 -1.87
N LEU A 125 4.62 -13.43 -3.13
CA LEU A 125 4.75 -14.36 -4.26
C LEU A 125 6.20 -14.82 -4.43
N LEU A 126 7.15 -13.89 -4.40
CA LEU A 126 8.58 -14.22 -4.47
C LEU A 126 9.02 -15.09 -3.27
N ALA A 127 8.56 -14.79 -2.06
CA ALA A 127 8.87 -15.61 -0.88
C ALA A 127 8.34 -17.03 -1.01
N LEU A 128 7.13 -17.23 -1.53
CA LEU A 128 6.54 -18.54 -1.79
C LEU A 128 7.31 -19.32 -2.86
N ALA A 129 7.80 -18.62 -3.89
CA ALA A 129 8.57 -19.24 -4.96
C ALA A 129 9.97 -19.69 -4.51
N VAL A 130 10.58 -18.93 -3.58
CA VAL A 130 11.96 -19.11 -3.12
C VAL A 130 12.08 -20.02 -1.93
N PHE A 131 11.31 -19.76 -0.90
CA PHE A 131 11.35 -20.50 0.36
C PHE A 131 10.30 -21.62 0.32
N ARG A 132 10.76 -22.85 0.16
CA ARG A 132 9.88 -24.00 0.20
C ARG A 132 9.29 -24.18 1.62
N LYS A 133 8.04 -24.64 1.70
CA LYS A 133 7.33 -25.03 2.94
C LYS A 133 7.02 -23.84 3.88
N LEU A 134 7.20 -24.06 5.18
CA LEU A 134 6.74 -23.15 6.25
C LEU A 134 7.36 -21.76 6.20
N PRO A 135 8.67 -21.55 5.98
CA PRO A 135 9.26 -20.21 5.96
C PRO A 135 8.65 -19.30 4.89
N GLY A 136 8.44 -19.81 3.67
CA GLY A 136 7.82 -19.03 2.59
C GLY A 136 6.38 -18.64 2.92
N ARG A 137 5.59 -19.56 3.52
CA ARG A 137 4.21 -19.27 3.94
C ARG A 137 4.14 -18.24 5.05
N LEU A 138 5.05 -18.31 6.04
CA LEU A 138 5.09 -17.34 7.13
C LEU A 138 5.48 -15.95 6.63
N LEU A 139 6.45 -15.84 5.73
CA LEU A 139 6.81 -14.57 5.10
C LEU A 139 5.67 -14.00 4.26
N ALA A 140 5.04 -14.84 3.45
CA ALA A 140 3.89 -14.40 2.64
C ALA A 140 2.73 -13.91 3.51
N LEU A 141 2.44 -14.62 4.61
CA LEU A 141 1.45 -14.19 5.59
C LEU A 141 1.84 -12.85 6.23
N ALA A 142 3.11 -12.69 6.63
CA ALA A 142 3.59 -11.45 7.24
C ALA A 142 3.45 -10.26 6.29
N PHE A 143 3.78 -10.41 5.00
CA PHE A 143 3.58 -9.37 3.99
C PHE A 143 2.09 -9.07 3.76
N GLY A 144 1.23 -10.09 3.72
CA GLY A 144 -0.22 -9.91 3.60
C GLY A 144 -0.79 -9.14 4.79
N VAL A 145 -0.43 -9.52 6.02
CA VAL A 145 -0.83 -8.82 7.24
C VAL A 145 -0.33 -7.38 7.22
N LEU A 146 0.92 -7.13 6.82
CA LEU A 146 1.48 -5.79 6.70
C LEU A 146 0.67 -4.91 5.73
N ALA A 147 0.33 -5.43 4.56
CA ALA A 147 -0.47 -4.71 3.56
C ALA A 147 -1.86 -4.33 4.11
N ILE A 148 -2.52 -5.25 4.84
CA ILE A 148 -3.80 -5.00 5.51
C ILE A 148 -3.62 -3.96 6.61
N MET A 149 -2.59 -4.06 7.44
CA MET A 149 -2.31 -3.09 8.50
C MET A 149 -2.07 -1.69 7.95
N ILE A 150 -1.37 -1.56 6.82
CA ILE A 150 -1.20 -0.26 6.14
C ILE A 150 -2.56 0.26 5.66
N ALA A 151 -3.43 -0.57 5.08
CA ALA A 151 -4.76 -0.16 4.67
C ALA A 151 -5.61 0.32 5.88
N VAL A 152 -5.58 -0.42 6.99
CA VAL A 152 -6.26 -0.06 8.25
C VAL A 152 -5.72 1.25 8.81
N SER A 153 -4.40 1.47 8.78
CA SER A 153 -3.81 2.73 9.25
C SER A 153 -4.34 3.95 8.50
N ARG A 154 -4.69 3.80 7.20
CA ARG A 154 -5.24 4.92 6.41
C ARG A 154 -6.65 5.30 6.84
N ILE A 155 -7.45 4.33 7.29
CA ILE A 155 -8.78 4.56 7.88
C ILE A 155 -8.62 5.20 9.26
N TYR A 156 -7.78 4.62 10.10
CA TYR A 156 -7.52 5.10 11.46
C TYR A 156 -7.04 6.54 11.51
N LEU A 157 -6.14 6.92 10.61
CA LEU A 157 -5.60 8.28 10.49
C LEU A 157 -6.57 9.25 9.79
N GLY A 158 -7.78 8.82 9.41
CA GLY A 158 -8.80 9.66 8.77
C GLY A 158 -8.48 10.06 7.32
N ALA A 159 -7.44 9.48 6.72
CA ALA A 159 -6.98 9.86 5.39
C ALA A 159 -7.83 9.29 4.25
N HIS A 160 -8.52 8.17 4.48
CA HIS A 160 -9.32 7.47 3.50
C HIS A 160 -10.56 6.83 4.11
N TRP A 161 -11.60 6.72 3.29
CA TRP A 161 -12.77 5.93 3.61
C TRP A 161 -12.45 4.43 3.60
N PRO A 162 -13.12 3.60 4.41
CA PRO A 162 -12.99 2.13 4.36
C PRO A 162 -13.11 1.55 2.95
N SER A 163 -14.09 1.99 2.18
CA SER A 163 -14.30 1.54 0.79
C SER A 163 -13.16 1.92 -0.16
N ASP A 164 -12.45 3.06 0.06
CA ASP A 164 -11.28 3.44 -0.73
C ASP A 164 -10.12 2.44 -0.54
N THR A 165 -9.94 1.98 0.70
CA THR A 165 -8.88 1.01 1.02
C THR A 165 -9.22 -0.39 0.53
N LEU A 166 -10.49 -0.80 0.65
CA LEU A 166 -10.98 -2.08 0.10
C LEU A 166 -10.84 -2.12 -1.43
N ALA A 167 -11.22 -1.04 -2.12
CA ALA A 167 -11.04 -0.93 -3.56
C ALA A 167 -9.55 -0.98 -3.94
N GLY A 168 -8.69 -0.33 -3.16
CA GLY A 168 -7.24 -0.39 -3.35
C GLY A 168 -6.66 -1.81 -3.19
N LEU A 169 -7.08 -2.52 -2.14
CA LEU A 169 -6.69 -3.93 -1.93
C LEU A 169 -7.20 -4.84 -3.06
N ALA A 170 -8.44 -4.65 -3.51
CA ALA A 170 -9.03 -5.41 -4.62
C ALA A 170 -8.27 -5.18 -5.94
N LEU A 171 -7.93 -3.91 -6.24
CA LEU A 171 -7.18 -3.55 -7.44
C LEU A 171 -5.77 -4.15 -7.43
N ALA A 172 -5.09 -4.10 -6.30
CA ALA A 172 -3.79 -4.75 -6.13
C ALA A 172 -3.89 -6.27 -6.27
N SER A 173 -4.93 -6.90 -5.68
CA SER A 173 -5.16 -8.34 -5.80
C SER A 173 -5.41 -8.76 -7.24
N LEU A 174 -6.18 -7.98 -7.99
CA LEU A 174 -6.40 -8.21 -9.43
C LEU A 174 -5.07 -8.17 -10.20
N MET A 175 -4.24 -7.15 -9.98
CA MET A 175 -2.93 -7.04 -10.63
C MET A 175 -2.02 -8.22 -10.25
N LEU A 176 -1.99 -8.61 -8.97
CA LEU A 176 -1.19 -9.75 -8.51
C LEU A 176 -1.67 -11.07 -9.13
N THR A 177 -2.98 -11.24 -9.32
CA THR A 177 -3.53 -12.41 -10.02
C THR A 177 -3.07 -12.45 -11.47
N CYS A 178 -3.09 -11.31 -12.17
CA CYS A 178 -2.56 -11.22 -13.53
C CYS A 178 -1.06 -11.53 -13.59
N VAL A 179 -0.28 -10.95 -12.66
CA VAL A 179 1.17 -11.22 -12.53
C VAL A 179 1.41 -12.70 -12.25
N SER A 180 0.67 -13.30 -11.32
CA SER A 180 0.81 -14.72 -10.97
C SER A 180 0.48 -15.65 -12.15
N ALA A 181 -0.60 -15.37 -12.87
CA ALA A 181 -0.99 -16.15 -14.05
C ALA A 181 0.09 -16.13 -15.16
N ILE A 182 0.74 -14.97 -15.36
CA ILE A 182 1.87 -14.87 -16.30
C ILE A 182 3.11 -15.57 -15.75
N GLN A 183 3.32 -15.48 -14.43
CA GLN A 183 4.49 -16.06 -13.76
C GLN A 183 4.49 -17.59 -13.75
N ASP A 184 3.31 -18.25 -13.74
CA ASP A 184 3.21 -19.71 -13.79
C ASP A 184 3.78 -20.30 -15.09
N GLU A 185 3.83 -19.50 -16.17
CA GLU A 185 4.51 -19.83 -17.41
C GLU A 185 6.01 -19.52 -17.39
N LEU A 186 6.47 -18.70 -16.43
CA LEU A 186 7.84 -18.26 -16.27
C LEU A 186 8.48 -19.05 -15.10
N ARG A 187 9.41 -19.92 -15.41
CA ARG A 187 10.21 -20.60 -14.37
C ARG A 187 11.13 -19.57 -13.74
N LEU A 188 10.94 -19.26 -12.44
CA LEU A 188 11.90 -18.45 -11.68
C LEU A 188 13.24 -19.18 -11.67
N PRO A 189 14.25 -18.70 -12.40
CA PRO A 189 15.58 -19.31 -12.32
C PRO A 189 16.15 -19.09 -10.92
N GLU A 190 17.42 -19.44 -10.68
CA GLU A 190 18.16 -19.34 -9.41
C GLU A 190 18.13 -17.94 -8.72
N ALA A 191 17.25 -17.06 -9.12
CA ALA A 191 16.91 -15.76 -8.51
C ALA A 191 16.62 -15.86 -7.00
N ALA A 192 16.24 -17.03 -6.59
CA ALA A 192 15.99 -17.43 -5.23
C ALA A 192 17.03 -16.92 -4.21
N ARG A 193 18.30 -16.95 -4.54
CA ARG A 193 19.39 -16.56 -3.64
C ARG A 193 19.42 -15.05 -3.30
N PHE A 194 18.81 -14.19 -4.12
CA PHE A 194 18.83 -12.74 -3.89
C PHE A 194 17.64 -12.22 -3.08
N VAL A 195 16.56 -13.00 -2.97
CA VAL A 195 15.40 -12.59 -2.15
C VAL A 195 15.77 -12.40 -0.67
N PRO A 196 16.58 -13.27 -0.02
CA PRO A 196 17.05 -13.00 1.34
C PRO A 196 17.80 -11.68 1.47
N VAL A 197 18.63 -11.33 0.47
CA VAL A 197 19.36 -10.06 0.45
C VAL A 197 18.40 -8.87 0.40
N VAL A 198 17.39 -8.93 -0.45
CA VAL A 198 16.34 -7.88 -0.53
C VAL A 198 15.62 -7.74 0.80
N LEU A 199 15.23 -8.85 1.42
CA LEU A 199 14.54 -8.85 2.72
C LEU A 199 15.43 -8.25 3.83
N ILE A 200 16.70 -8.59 3.85
CA ILE A 200 17.67 -8.03 4.80
C ILE A 200 17.82 -6.52 4.60
N LEU A 201 17.95 -6.07 3.35
CA LEU A 201 18.07 -4.64 3.03
C LEU A 201 16.83 -3.85 3.44
N ILE A 202 15.63 -4.38 3.15
CA ILE A 202 14.37 -3.76 3.54
C ILE A 202 14.25 -3.68 5.07
N THR A 203 14.53 -4.79 5.75
CA THR A 203 14.44 -4.87 7.22
C THR A 203 15.45 -3.95 7.91
N ALA A 204 16.67 -3.83 7.36
CA ALA A 204 17.69 -2.93 7.88
C ALA A 204 17.41 -1.44 7.57
N ALA A 205 16.84 -1.15 6.41
CA ALA A 205 16.50 0.23 6.02
C ALA A 205 15.29 0.77 6.77
N PHE A 206 14.38 -0.08 7.21
CA PHE A 206 13.13 0.34 7.83
C PHE A 206 13.31 1.15 9.13
N PRO A 207 14.11 0.73 10.14
CA PRO A 207 14.34 1.53 11.33
C PRO A 207 14.94 2.91 11.02
N LEU A 208 15.90 2.95 10.08
CA LEU A 208 16.52 4.21 9.64
C LEU A 208 15.50 5.13 8.95
N TYR A 209 14.63 4.55 8.12
CA TYR A 209 13.56 5.30 7.49
C TYR A 209 12.57 5.86 8.51
N LEU A 210 12.21 5.09 9.54
CA LEU A 210 11.32 5.56 10.61
C LEU A 210 11.88 6.74 11.38
N LEU A 211 13.19 6.80 11.61
CA LEU A 211 13.83 7.95 12.29
C LEU A 211 13.58 9.27 11.54
N ILE A 212 13.43 9.20 10.21
CA ILE A 212 13.18 10.38 9.36
C ILE A 212 11.67 10.61 9.18
N ALA A 213 10.92 9.55 8.90
CA ALA A 213 9.52 9.65 8.51
C ALA A 213 8.55 9.85 9.68
N LEU A 214 8.89 9.33 10.87
CA LEU A 214 7.99 9.38 12.02
C LEU A 214 7.81 10.79 12.59
N PRO A 215 8.86 11.62 12.74
CA PRO A 215 8.68 13.02 13.14
C PRO A 215 7.80 13.81 12.18
N GLU A 216 8.06 13.73 10.86
CA GLU A 216 7.25 14.40 9.83
C GLU A 216 5.77 13.95 9.89
N ALA A 217 5.54 12.64 10.05
CA ALA A 217 4.21 12.07 10.14
C ALA A 217 3.49 12.49 11.43
N ARG A 218 4.22 12.61 12.54
CA ARG A 218 3.68 13.04 13.84
C ARG A 218 3.26 14.50 13.82
N GLU A 219 4.08 15.39 13.27
CA GLU A 219 3.73 16.81 13.11
C GLU A 219 2.46 16.97 12.25
N LEU A 220 2.40 16.29 11.11
CA LEU A 220 1.23 16.31 10.24
C LEU A 220 -0.02 15.80 10.96
N TYR A 221 0.10 14.69 11.72
CA TYR A 221 -1.02 14.12 12.45
C TYR A 221 -1.51 15.03 13.57
N THR A 222 -0.61 15.66 14.33
CA THR A 222 -0.96 16.58 15.42
C THR A 222 -1.65 17.85 14.88
N ALA A 223 -1.21 18.35 13.74
CA ALA A 223 -1.87 19.48 13.07
C ALA A 223 -3.33 19.19 12.67
N LEU A 224 -3.66 17.90 12.46
CA LEU A 224 -5.01 17.44 12.08
C LEU A 224 -5.94 17.16 13.23
N HIS A 225 -5.37 16.81 14.37
CA HIS A 225 -6.07 16.43 15.57
C HIS A 225 -5.49 17.24 16.74
N PRO A 226 -5.70 18.59 16.74
CA PRO A 226 -5.35 19.41 17.90
C PRO A 226 -6.13 18.87 19.12
N GLU A 227 -5.42 18.73 20.27
CA GLU A 227 -6.00 18.26 21.53
C GLU A 227 -7.10 19.18 22.03
#